data_53b8a58c03031acca4eed3b980a1a008
#
_entry.id   53b8a58c03031acca4eed3b980a1a008
#
_cell.length_a   1.000
_cell.length_b   1.000
_cell.length_c   1.000
_cell.angle_alpha   90.00
_cell.angle_beta   90.00
_cell.angle_gamma   90.00
#
_symmetry.space_group_name_H-M   'P 1'
#
loop_
_entity.id
_entity.type
_entity.pdbx_description
1 polymer ?
#
loop_
_entity_poly.entity_id
_entity_poly.type
_entity_poly.pdbx_seq_one_letter_code
_entity_poly.pdbx_strand_id
1 'polypeptide(L)'
;MKKTLFAVLAVLLMAGCNMNEKKQTAAGDNDNDTTLVMGQGEEAPDFTLKTPDDSTLTLSSLRGQYVVLDFWGTWCKWCVKGIPDMKAYYKKYEGMFEMVSIDFGDSEDDWLKAIDSFDMDWLHVITDEESAAKLQKDYSIEGFPTKIVIDPEGTIIHTTVGEDPAFYKYLDEEFGEG
;
A
#
# COMPACT_ATOMS: atom_id res chain seq x y z
N MET A 1 -26.35 -60.44 -66.27
CA MET A 1 -24.91 -60.45 -66.06
C MET A 1 -24.42 -59.01 -66.06
N LYS A 2 -24.52 -58.30 -65.03
CA LYS A 2 -23.87 -56.98 -64.81
C LYS A 2 -23.80 -56.72 -63.31
N LYS A 3 -22.64 -56.76 -62.74
CA LYS A 3 -22.37 -56.45 -61.31
C LYS A 3 -22.12 -55.00 -61.22
N THR A 4 -22.95 -54.28 -60.54
CA THR A 4 -22.80 -52.90 -60.19
C THR A 4 -22.18 -52.81 -58.82
N LEU A 5 -21.03 -52.13 -58.72
CA LEU A 5 -20.26 -51.87 -57.51
C LEU A 5 -20.79 -50.58 -56.87
N PHE A 6 -21.34 -50.67 -55.66
CA PHE A 6 -21.74 -49.50 -54.88
C PHE A 6 -20.56 -49.06 -54.03
N ALA A 7 -20.04 -47.87 -54.32
CA ALA A 7 -19.10 -47.20 -53.47
C ALA A 7 -19.87 -46.40 -52.36
N VAL A 8 -19.71 -46.80 -51.13
CA VAL A 8 -20.24 -46.09 -49.96
C VAL A 8 -19.25 -44.99 -49.58
N LEU A 9 -19.66 -43.75 -49.77
CA LEU A 9 -18.94 -42.57 -49.33
C LEU A 9 -19.32 -42.28 -47.88
N ALA A 10 -18.44 -42.59 -46.95
CA ALA A 10 -18.61 -42.22 -45.51
C ALA A 10 -18.19 -40.76 -45.35
N VAL A 11 -19.17 -39.89 -45.06
CA VAL A 11 -18.95 -38.52 -44.64
C VAL A 11 -18.74 -38.53 -43.14
N LEU A 12 -17.48 -38.30 -42.70
CA LEU A 12 -17.15 -38.00 -41.29
C LEU A 12 -17.45 -36.55 -41.03
N LEU A 13 -18.48 -36.28 -40.21
CA LEU A 13 -18.73 -35.01 -39.60
C LEU A 13 -17.77 -34.82 -38.41
N MET A 14 -16.70 -34.05 -38.60
CA MET A 14 -15.86 -33.59 -37.53
C MET A 14 -16.53 -32.40 -36.85
N ALA A 15 -17.09 -32.64 -35.65
CA ALA A 15 -17.50 -31.58 -34.75
C ALA A 15 -16.25 -30.84 -34.27
N GLY A 16 -16.04 -29.63 -34.77
CA GLY A 16 -14.97 -28.74 -34.29
C GLY A 16 -15.27 -28.24 -32.92
N CYS A 17 -14.58 -28.74 -31.91
CA CYS A 17 -14.48 -28.06 -30.60
C CYS A 17 -13.64 -26.80 -30.78
N ASN A 18 -14.31 -25.64 -30.70
CA ASN A 18 -13.67 -24.34 -30.64
C ASN A 18 -13.08 -24.15 -29.23
N MET A 19 -11.84 -24.62 -29.05
CA MET A 19 -11.05 -24.24 -27.89
C MET A 19 -10.51 -22.84 -28.09
N ASN A 20 -11.08 -21.90 -27.40
CA ASN A 20 -10.61 -20.52 -27.29
C ASN A 20 -9.25 -20.53 -26.55
N GLU A 21 -8.17 -20.67 -27.30
CA GLU A 21 -6.81 -20.51 -26.78
C GLU A 21 -6.59 -19.05 -26.41
N LYS A 22 -6.70 -18.77 -25.12
CA LYS A 22 -6.15 -17.53 -24.57
C LYS A 22 -4.65 -17.56 -24.80
N LYS A 23 -4.22 -16.74 -25.74
CA LYS A 23 -2.83 -16.44 -26.03
C LYS A 23 -2.20 -15.84 -24.77
N GLN A 24 -1.50 -16.67 -24.00
CA GLN A 24 -0.57 -16.21 -22.97
C GLN A 24 0.60 -15.55 -23.71
N THR A 25 0.61 -14.23 -23.70
CA THR A 25 1.83 -13.50 -24.03
C THR A 25 2.82 -13.76 -22.89
N ALA A 26 3.89 -14.47 -23.21
CA ALA A 26 5.04 -14.58 -22.34
C ALA A 26 5.58 -13.17 -22.09
N ALA A 27 5.43 -12.69 -20.85
CA ALA A 27 6.14 -11.54 -20.36
C ALA A 27 7.61 -11.94 -20.22
N GLY A 28 8.49 -11.11 -20.79
CA GLY A 28 9.92 -11.30 -20.71
C GLY A 28 10.42 -11.24 -19.28
N ASP A 29 11.40 -12.08 -18.99
CA ASP A 29 12.22 -12.05 -17.78
C ASP A 29 12.93 -10.69 -17.69
N ASN A 30 12.37 -9.81 -16.85
CA ASN A 30 13.12 -8.77 -16.21
C ASN A 30 13.28 -9.21 -14.76
N ASP A 31 14.49 -9.66 -14.41
CA ASP A 31 14.98 -9.78 -13.05
C ASP A 31 15.00 -8.38 -12.41
N ASN A 32 13.82 -7.90 -12.05
CA ASN A 32 13.67 -6.92 -11.01
C ASN A 32 12.93 -7.67 -9.89
N ASP A 33 13.67 -8.02 -8.84
CA ASP A 33 13.13 -8.54 -7.59
C ASP A 33 12.25 -7.45 -6.96
N THR A 34 11.10 -7.23 -7.57
CA THR A 34 10.03 -6.44 -6.99
C THR A 34 9.19 -7.45 -6.21
N THR A 35 9.58 -7.68 -4.97
CA THR A 35 8.66 -8.21 -3.98
C THR A 35 7.42 -7.33 -4.08
N LEU A 36 6.33 -7.88 -4.61
CA LEU A 36 5.07 -7.16 -4.72
C LEU A 36 4.60 -6.89 -3.30
N VAL A 37 4.90 -5.70 -2.83
CA VAL A 37 4.45 -5.23 -1.53
C VAL A 37 2.96 -4.98 -1.65
N MET A 38 2.19 -5.49 -0.69
CA MET A 38 0.74 -5.49 -0.69
C MET A 38 0.18 -4.11 -1.00
N GLY A 39 -0.78 -4.03 -1.91
CA GLY A 39 -1.52 -2.82 -2.26
C GLY A 39 -0.91 -1.90 -3.31
N GLN A 40 0.31 -2.16 -3.82
CA GLN A 40 0.90 -1.27 -4.84
C GLN A 40 0.09 -1.29 -6.13
N GLY A 41 -0.35 -0.09 -6.57
CA GLY A 41 -1.24 0.08 -7.73
C GLY A 41 -2.73 -0.01 -7.39
N GLU A 42 -3.08 -0.22 -6.12
CA GLU A 42 -4.47 -0.23 -5.64
C GLU A 42 -4.84 1.11 -4.99
N GLU A 43 -6.12 1.46 -5.00
CA GLU A 43 -6.60 2.64 -4.28
C GLU A 43 -6.48 2.40 -2.76
N ALA A 44 -5.91 3.39 -2.06
CA ALA A 44 -5.76 3.33 -0.61
C ALA A 44 -7.15 3.31 0.07
N PRO A 45 -7.42 2.32 0.92
CA PRO A 45 -8.66 2.24 1.68
C PRO A 45 -8.89 3.51 2.51
N ASP A 46 -10.06 4.14 2.36
CA ASP A 46 -10.37 5.36 3.09
C ASP A 46 -10.66 5.06 4.57
N PHE A 47 -10.29 6.01 5.42
CA PHE A 47 -10.58 5.97 6.86
C PHE A 47 -10.91 7.36 7.39
N THR A 48 -11.58 7.41 8.53
CA THR A 48 -11.78 8.62 9.33
C THR A 48 -11.42 8.29 10.77
N LEU A 49 -10.39 8.96 11.31
CA LEU A 49 -9.85 8.72 12.64
C LEU A 49 -9.72 10.01 13.44
N LYS A 50 -9.66 9.87 14.76
CA LYS A 50 -9.53 10.97 15.72
C LYS A 50 -8.14 11.59 15.67
N THR A 51 -8.08 12.92 15.69
CA THR A 51 -6.87 13.75 15.78
C THR A 51 -6.59 14.22 17.22
N PRO A 52 -5.38 14.76 17.50
CA PRO A 52 -5.01 15.22 18.85
C PRO A 52 -5.88 16.36 19.41
N ASP A 53 -6.56 17.12 18.58
CA ASP A 53 -7.45 18.22 18.95
C ASP A 53 -8.92 17.80 19.07
N ASP A 54 -9.20 16.50 19.22
CA ASP A 54 -10.55 15.93 19.28
C ASP A 54 -11.40 16.08 18.00
N SER A 55 -10.80 16.51 16.90
CA SER A 55 -11.42 16.49 15.58
C SER A 55 -11.23 15.14 14.87
N THR A 56 -11.46 15.08 13.58
CA THR A 56 -11.23 13.88 12.77
C THR A 56 -10.51 14.22 11.48
N LEU A 57 -9.65 13.31 11.03
CA LEU A 57 -9.02 13.32 9.71
C LEU A 57 -9.58 12.19 8.87
N THR A 58 -10.02 12.50 7.66
CA THR A 58 -10.39 11.52 6.64
C THR A 58 -9.29 11.48 5.59
N LEU A 59 -8.76 10.30 5.26
CA LEU A 59 -7.64 10.17 4.30
C LEU A 59 -7.97 10.81 2.95
N SER A 60 -9.17 10.60 2.43
CA SER A 60 -9.59 11.18 1.14
C SER A 60 -9.63 12.72 1.12
N SER A 61 -9.61 13.40 2.29
CA SER A 61 -9.48 14.86 2.36
C SER A 61 -8.08 15.36 1.96
N LEU A 62 -7.10 14.47 1.88
CA LEU A 62 -5.72 14.75 1.49
C LEU A 62 -5.46 14.48 0.00
N ARG A 63 -6.49 14.18 -0.80
CA ARG A 63 -6.34 14.02 -2.27
C ARG A 63 -5.75 15.27 -2.91
N GLY A 64 -4.95 15.08 -3.95
CA GLY A 64 -4.25 16.16 -4.65
C GLY A 64 -2.82 16.41 -4.17
N GLN A 65 -2.37 15.67 -3.15
CA GLN A 65 -0.99 15.67 -2.65
C GLN A 65 -0.50 14.25 -2.35
N TYR A 66 0.79 14.05 -2.35
CA TYR A 66 1.39 12.80 -1.85
C TYR A 66 1.15 12.66 -0.36
N VAL A 67 0.89 11.43 0.11
CA VAL A 67 0.69 11.13 1.53
C VAL A 67 1.58 9.97 1.93
N VAL A 68 2.28 10.12 3.04
CA VAL A 68 3.01 9.03 3.71
C VAL A 68 2.23 8.62 4.95
N LEU A 69 1.69 7.41 4.94
CA LEU A 69 1.10 6.80 6.13
C LEU A 69 2.20 6.06 6.90
N ASP A 70 2.26 6.27 8.22
CA ASP A 70 3.15 5.55 9.13
C ASP A 70 2.31 4.88 10.23
N PHE A 71 2.19 3.56 10.14
CA PHE A 71 1.48 2.74 11.13
C PHE A 71 2.44 2.38 12.26
N TRP A 72 2.18 2.85 13.47
CA TRP A 72 3.11 2.77 14.58
C TRP A 72 2.42 2.63 15.96
N GLY A 73 3.18 2.67 17.02
CA GLY A 73 2.76 2.78 18.42
C GLY A 73 3.96 2.93 19.34
N THR A 74 3.77 3.47 20.56
CA THR A 74 4.86 3.71 21.51
C THR A 74 5.51 2.41 22.02
N TRP A 75 4.77 1.32 22.01
CA TRP A 75 5.23 -0.03 22.34
C TRP A 75 6.17 -0.64 21.28
N CYS A 76 6.18 -0.07 20.08
CA CYS A 76 6.98 -0.55 18.95
C CYS A 76 8.38 0.08 18.98
N LYS A 77 9.37 -0.67 19.49
CA LYS A 77 10.77 -0.20 19.61
C LYS A 77 11.36 0.30 18.29
N TRP A 78 11.05 -0.38 17.17
CA TRP A 78 11.57 0.00 15.85
C TRP A 78 10.89 1.25 15.31
N CYS A 79 9.60 1.46 15.62
CA CYS A 79 8.89 2.68 15.28
C CYS A 79 9.54 3.89 15.98
N VAL A 80 9.71 3.80 17.30
CA VAL A 80 10.35 4.87 18.09
C VAL A 80 11.78 5.16 17.60
N LYS A 81 12.53 4.12 17.21
CA LYS A 81 13.89 4.28 16.67
C LYS A 81 13.89 5.05 15.35
N GLY A 82 12.88 4.90 14.50
CA GLY A 82 12.77 5.54 13.19
C GLY A 82 12.33 7.01 13.24
N ILE A 83 11.74 7.48 14.35
CA ILE A 83 11.21 8.86 14.45
C ILE A 83 12.23 9.94 14.06
N PRO A 84 13.53 9.90 14.50
CA PRO A 84 14.50 10.91 14.10
C PRO A 84 14.72 10.97 12.58
N ASP A 85 14.75 9.83 11.91
CA ASP A 85 14.92 9.76 10.46
C ASP A 85 13.65 10.26 9.74
N MET A 86 12.46 9.88 10.22
CA MET A 86 11.19 10.40 9.71
C MET A 86 11.11 11.92 9.81
N LYS A 87 11.49 12.51 10.96
CA LYS A 87 11.57 13.97 11.13
C LYS A 87 12.53 14.62 10.13
N ALA A 88 13.72 14.03 9.95
CA ALA A 88 14.72 14.55 9.03
C ALA A 88 14.20 14.55 7.58
N TYR A 89 13.52 13.49 7.15
CA TYR A 89 12.98 13.37 5.81
C TYR A 89 11.72 14.21 5.58
N TYR A 90 10.83 14.34 6.57
CA TYR A 90 9.68 15.23 6.50
C TYR A 90 10.13 16.69 6.33
N LYS A 91 11.15 17.11 7.09
CA LYS A 91 11.74 18.44 6.93
C LYS A 91 12.49 18.61 5.61
N LYS A 92 13.22 17.56 5.15
CA LYS A 92 13.98 17.59 3.89
C LYS A 92 13.09 17.84 2.69
N TYR A 93 11.89 17.24 2.70
CA TYR A 93 10.91 17.30 1.62
C TYR A 93 9.65 18.08 2.01
N GLU A 94 9.84 19.12 2.82
CA GLU A 94 8.74 19.98 3.30
C GLU A 94 7.86 20.48 2.14
N GLY A 95 6.57 20.21 2.23
CA GLY A 95 5.57 20.60 1.22
C GLY A 95 5.50 19.70 -0.01
N MET A 96 6.33 18.64 -0.12
CA MET A 96 6.25 17.67 -1.22
C MET A 96 5.30 16.51 -0.91
N PHE A 97 5.16 16.15 0.34
CA PHE A 97 4.16 15.18 0.82
C PHE A 97 3.63 15.57 2.19
N GLU A 98 2.45 15.09 2.52
CA GLU A 98 1.91 15.13 3.88
C GLU A 98 2.18 13.81 4.59
N MET A 99 2.54 13.85 5.88
CA MET A 99 2.76 12.65 6.68
C MET A 99 1.63 12.48 7.69
N VAL A 100 1.11 11.26 7.80
CA VAL A 100 0.06 10.89 8.76
C VAL A 100 0.54 9.68 9.56
N SER A 101 0.89 9.88 10.83
CA SER A 101 1.16 8.77 11.74
C SER A 101 -0.12 8.27 12.37
N ILE A 102 -0.37 6.97 12.23
CA ILE A 102 -1.57 6.27 12.69
C ILE A 102 -1.17 5.40 13.87
N ASP A 103 -1.62 5.79 15.06
CA ASP A 103 -1.32 5.06 16.29
C ASP A 103 -2.20 3.82 16.46
N PHE A 104 -1.56 2.72 16.86
CA PHE A 104 -2.18 1.42 17.11
C PHE A 104 -1.94 0.96 18.55
N GLY A 105 -3.01 0.95 19.34
CA GLY A 105 -3.04 0.24 20.62
C GLY A 105 -2.53 1.02 21.83
N ASP A 106 -2.14 2.28 21.68
CA ASP A 106 -1.82 3.13 22.82
C ASP A 106 -3.09 3.71 23.46
N SER A 107 -2.96 4.14 24.72
CA SER A 107 -3.95 5.03 25.29
C SER A 107 -3.80 6.43 24.70
N GLU A 108 -4.89 7.19 24.63
CA GLU A 108 -4.85 8.58 24.16
C GLU A 108 -3.81 9.43 24.91
N ASP A 109 -3.71 9.25 26.23
CA ASP A 109 -2.72 9.93 27.06
C ASP A 109 -1.26 9.60 26.69
N ASP A 110 -0.96 8.32 26.39
CA ASP A 110 0.38 7.92 26.03
C ASP A 110 0.73 8.35 24.60
N TRP A 111 -0.22 8.27 23.69
CA TRP A 111 -0.09 8.78 22.32
C TRP A 111 0.20 10.30 22.30
N LEU A 112 -0.60 11.12 23.01
CA LEU A 112 -0.39 12.58 23.09
C LEU A 112 0.96 12.93 23.72
N LYS A 113 1.35 12.24 24.79
CA LYS A 113 2.69 12.39 25.39
C LYS A 113 3.82 12.04 24.44
N ALA A 114 3.63 11.01 23.61
CA ALA A 114 4.65 10.63 22.66
C ALA A 114 4.81 11.68 21.56
N ILE A 115 3.72 12.20 20.99
CA ILE A 115 3.75 13.29 20.00
C ILE A 115 4.56 14.48 20.54
N ASP A 116 4.27 14.93 21.77
CA ASP A 116 4.98 16.03 22.41
C ASP A 116 6.45 15.70 22.72
N SER A 117 6.70 14.51 23.32
CA SER A 117 8.04 14.13 23.77
C SER A 117 9.02 13.89 22.63
N PHE A 118 8.54 13.41 21.49
CA PHE A 118 9.34 13.20 20.27
C PHE A 118 9.32 14.41 19.34
N ASP A 119 8.53 15.45 19.66
CA ASP A 119 8.40 16.68 18.87
C ASP A 119 8.05 16.32 17.40
N MET A 120 6.93 15.63 17.23
CA MET A 120 6.43 15.18 15.93
C MET A 120 5.41 16.20 15.39
N ASP A 121 5.80 17.00 14.40
CA ASP A 121 5.10 18.18 13.91
C ASP A 121 4.28 17.96 12.63
N TRP A 122 3.85 16.74 12.38
CA TRP A 122 2.99 16.34 11.25
C TRP A 122 1.61 15.87 11.71
N LEU A 123 0.79 15.32 10.81
CA LEU A 123 -0.55 14.86 11.14
C LEU A 123 -0.52 13.55 11.95
N HIS A 124 -1.35 13.48 12.96
CA HIS A 124 -1.48 12.32 13.83
C HIS A 124 -2.93 11.90 13.97
N VAL A 125 -3.17 10.60 13.98
CA VAL A 125 -4.47 10.01 14.29
C VAL A 125 -4.29 8.76 15.15
N ILE A 126 -5.33 8.44 15.93
CA ILE A 126 -5.34 7.27 16.81
C ILE A 126 -6.49 6.33 16.44
N THR A 127 -6.23 5.03 16.51
CA THR A 127 -7.24 3.97 16.33
C THR A 127 -7.87 3.60 17.67
N ASP A 128 -9.13 3.18 17.62
CA ASP A 128 -9.75 2.31 18.61
C ASP A 128 -9.64 0.84 18.18
N GLU A 129 -10.16 -0.09 18.97
CA GLU A 129 -10.07 -1.52 18.68
C GLU A 129 -10.73 -1.91 17.34
N GLU A 130 -11.89 -1.29 17.01
CA GLU A 130 -12.63 -1.60 15.78
C GLU A 130 -11.88 -1.07 14.55
N SER A 131 -11.47 0.19 14.57
CA SER A 131 -10.72 0.82 13.47
C SER A 131 -9.33 0.21 13.29
N ALA A 132 -8.65 -0.18 14.37
CA ALA A 132 -7.39 -0.90 14.30
C ALA A 132 -7.54 -2.24 13.58
N ALA A 133 -8.51 -3.06 13.95
CA ALA A 133 -8.78 -4.34 13.30
C ALA A 133 -9.16 -4.17 11.82
N LYS A 134 -9.95 -3.14 11.50
CA LYS A 134 -10.32 -2.80 10.13
C LYS A 134 -9.11 -2.39 9.30
N LEU A 135 -8.30 -1.44 9.77
CA LEU A 135 -7.14 -0.95 9.05
C LEU A 135 -6.07 -2.02 8.88
N GLN A 136 -5.84 -2.86 9.92
CA GLN A 136 -4.91 -3.97 9.82
C GLN A 136 -5.28 -4.93 8.68
N LYS A 137 -6.57 -5.18 8.49
CA LYS A 137 -7.07 -6.00 7.38
C LYS A 137 -6.98 -5.29 6.03
N ASP A 138 -7.48 -4.05 5.96
CA ASP A 138 -7.62 -3.30 4.70
C ASP A 138 -6.26 -2.96 4.09
N TYR A 139 -5.27 -2.65 4.92
CA TYR A 139 -3.89 -2.35 4.51
C TYR A 139 -2.96 -3.55 4.62
N SER A 140 -3.50 -4.74 4.99
CA SER A 140 -2.71 -5.98 5.17
C SER A 140 -1.47 -5.79 6.06
N ILE A 141 -1.64 -5.10 7.20
CA ILE A 141 -0.53 -4.78 8.10
C ILE A 141 -0.08 -6.06 8.83
N GLU A 142 1.11 -6.55 8.51
CA GLU A 142 1.71 -7.76 9.10
C GLU A 142 2.74 -7.45 10.19
N GLY A 143 3.19 -6.21 10.30
CA GLY A 143 4.20 -5.79 11.27
C GLY A 143 4.29 -4.27 11.42
N PHE A 144 5.07 -3.83 12.42
CA PHE A 144 5.26 -2.41 12.72
C PHE A 144 6.76 -2.04 12.80
N PRO A 145 7.14 -0.84 12.32
CA PRO A 145 6.30 0.09 11.57
C PRO A 145 5.92 -0.48 10.20
N THR A 146 4.79 -0.06 9.66
CA THR A 146 4.49 -0.17 8.23
C THR A 146 4.36 1.24 7.67
N LYS A 147 5.07 1.53 6.59
CA LYS A 147 5.05 2.82 5.91
C LYS A 147 4.51 2.66 4.50
N ILE A 148 3.56 3.51 4.12
CA ILE A 148 2.89 3.45 2.81
C ILE A 148 2.93 4.84 2.17
N VAL A 149 3.35 4.91 0.91
CA VAL A 149 3.30 6.14 0.12
C VAL A 149 2.14 6.07 -0.86
N ILE A 150 1.35 7.14 -0.88
CA ILE A 150 0.14 7.29 -1.68
C ILE A 150 0.32 8.51 -2.58
N ASP A 151 -0.01 8.36 -3.86
CA ASP A 151 0.03 9.45 -4.86
C ASP A 151 -1.14 10.44 -4.70
N PRO A 152 -1.13 11.58 -5.42
CA PRO A 152 -2.20 12.57 -5.34
C PRO A 152 -3.58 12.03 -5.76
N GLU A 153 -3.64 11.01 -6.58
CA GLU A 153 -4.85 10.32 -7.02
C GLU A 153 -5.39 9.36 -5.96
N GLY A 154 -4.54 9.00 -4.97
CA GLY A 154 -4.88 8.13 -3.87
C GLY A 154 -4.50 6.67 -4.07
N THR A 155 -3.61 6.41 -5.01
CA THR A 155 -3.08 5.06 -5.28
C THR A 155 -1.87 4.78 -4.40
N ILE A 156 -1.78 3.59 -3.86
CA ILE A 156 -0.60 3.14 -3.13
C ILE A 156 0.53 2.90 -4.13
N ILE A 157 1.63 3.63 -3.99
CA ILE A 157 2.80 3.54 -4.89
C ILE A 157 4.02 2.89 -4.24
N HIS A 158 4.07 2.85 -2.91
CA HIS A 158 5.14 2.16 -2.18
C HIS A 158 4.67 1.69 -0.81
N THR A 159 5.19 0.54 -0.36
CA THR A 159 4.96 0.03 1.00
C THR A 159 6.26 -0.57 1.54
N THR A 160 6.56 -0.29 2.81
CA THR A 160 7.70 -0.88 3.53
C THR A 160 7.23 -1.38 4.88
N VAL A 161 7.63 -2.60 5.25
CA VAL A 161 7.39 -3.18 6.58
C VAL A 161 8.69 -3.21 7.36
N GLY A 162 8.67 -2.73 8.59
CA GLY A 162 9.86 -2.57 9.44
C GLY A 162 10.56 -1.21 9.23
N GLU A 163 11.55 -0.96 10.08
CA GLU A 163 12.43 0.21 9.96
C GLU A 163 13.57 -0.13 8.99
N ASP A 164 13.36 0.18 7.71
CA ASP A 164 14.27 -0.17 6.62
C ASP A 164 14.80 1.10 5.93
N PRO A 165 16.13 1.26 5.79
CA PRO A 165 16.72 2.35 5.02
C PRO A 165 16.25 2.44 3.56
N ALA A 166 15.74 1.36 2.98
CA ALA A 166 15.17 1.34 1.63
C ALA A 166 13.98 2.30 1.49
N PHE A 167 13.20 2.50 2.55
CA PHE A 167 12.11 3.48 2.55
C PHE A 167 12.62 4.90 2.30
N TYR A 168 13.66 5.30 3.00
CA TYR A 168 14.23 6.64 2.86
C TYR A 168 14.92 6.84 1.51
N LYS A 169 15.55 5.79 0.99
CA LYS A 169 16.09 5.79 -0.37
C LYS A 169 14.97 5.99 -1.41
N TYR A 170 13.83 5.33 -1.23
CA TYR A 170 12.67 5.55 -2.08
C TYR A 170 12.19 7.00 -2.04
N LEU A 171 12.09 7.62 -0.84
CA LEU A 171 11.75 9.04 -0.73
C LEU A 171 12.75 9.95 -1.45
N ASP A 172 14.05 9.59 -1.42
CA ASP A 172 15.09 10.32 -2.15
C ASP A 172 14.94 10.17 -3.67
N GLU A 173 14.50 9.01 -4.15
CA GLU A 173 14.25 8.74 -5.57
C GLU A 173 12.97 9.43 -6.07
N GLU A 174 11.91 9.45 -5.25
CA GLU A 174 10.62 10.03 -5.63
C GLU A 174 10.60 11.56 -5.54
N PHE A 175 11.19 12.13 -4.48
CA PHE A 175 11.12 13.55 -4.16
C PHE A 175 12.45 14.29 -4.29
N GLY A 176 13.55 13.59 -4.51
CA GLY A 176 14.90 14.19 -4.48
C GLY A 176 15.33 14.87 -5.78
N GLU A 177 14.58 14.74 -6.87
CA GLU A 177 14.89 15.38 -8.15
C GLU A 177 14.15 16.73 -8.26
N GLY A 178 14.86 17.82 -7.94
CA GLY A 178 14.47 19.19 -8.14
C GLY A 178 15.66 20.02 -8.61
#